data_6d182a60a39f9c357c406e2fdef75ab2
#
_entry.id   6d182a60a39f9c357c406e2fdef75ab2
#
_cell.length_a   1.000
_cell.length_b   1.000
_cell.length_c   1.000
_cell.angle_alpha   90.00
_cell.angle_beta   90.00
_cell.angle_gamma   90.00
#
_symmetry.space_group_name_H-M   'P 1'
#
loop_
_entity.id
_entity.type
_entity.pdbx_description
1 polymer ?
#
loop_
_entity_poly.entity_id
_entity_poly.type
_entity_poly.pdbx_seq_one_letter_code
_entity_poly.pdbx_strand_id
1 'polypeptide(L)'
;MDEGMRVKEGENTMGNYTREEVLQMAEDEDVEFIRLQFTDMFGTLKNIAITARELPRALDNEYVVDSSYIAGIAGEKEPDMYLHPDYNTFTILPWRPQQGKVARLLCDIYRSDGTPLEKSPRYILKQVVEMAAKEGYVCEVDPECEFFLFHTDDNGVPTTLTHEKAGYLDISPLDLGENARRDMVLNLEDMGYEIESSHHETAPAQHEIDFKFSGANEMADCVMTFKMAVVYSSITPLQNGMDFMQPLCQSRELR
;
A
#
# COMPACT_ATOMS: atom_id res chain seq x y z
N MET A 1 -0.37 -12.03 45.58
CA MET A 1 -0.04 -12.97 44.50
C MET A 1 -0.38 -12.22 43.22
N ASP A 2 0.65 -11.66 42.67
CA ASP A 2 0.60 -10.72 41.54
C ASP A 2 0.91 -11.55 40.28
N GLU A 3 -0.11 -11.95 39.54
CA GLU A 3 0.09 -12.57 38.24
C GLU A 3 0.28 -11.47 37.21
N GLY A 4 1.55 -11.13 36.97
CA GLY A 4 1.94 -10.23 35.93
C GLY A 4 1.41 -10.67 34.57
N MET A 5 0.59 -9.83 34.00
CA MET A 5 0.10 -9.92 32.62
C MET A 5 1.31 -9.80 31.70
N ARG A 6 1.81 -10.94 31.21
CA ARG A 6 2.79 -10.97 30.12
C ARG A 6 2.08 -10.51 28.86
N VAL A 7 2.35 -9.29 28.45
CA VAL A 7 2.10 -8.83 27.08
C VAL A 7 2.93 -9.74 26.16
N LYS A 8 2.28 -10.56 25.35
CA LYS A 8 2.94 -11.24 24.26
C LYS A 8 3.36 -10.16 23.27
N GLU A 9 4.65 -9.95 23.12
CA GLU A 9 5.18 -9.22 21.97
C GLU A 9 4.63 -9.90 20.71
N GLY A 10 3.82 -9.20 19.93
CA GLY A 10 3.41 -9.62 18.61
C GLY A 10 4.68 -9.80 17.78
N GLU A 11 4.93 -10.99 17.29
CA GLU A 11 6.00 -11.24 16.33
C GLU A 11 5.68 -10.40 15.10
N ASN A 12 6.42 -9.31 14.94
CA ASN A 12 6.39 -8.47 13.74
C ASN A 12 6.89 -9.34 12.58
N THR A 13 6.00 -9.75 11.70
CA THR A 13 6.30 -10.66 10.58
C THR A 13 7.06 -9.98 9.44
N MET A 14 7.27 -8.66 9.50
CA MET A 14 8.16 -7.95 8.57
C MET A 14 9.61 -8.12 9.04
N GLY A 15 10.39 -8.94 8.32
CA GLY A 15 11.81 -9.18 8.60
C GLY A 15 12.63 -7.89 8.45
N ASN A 16 13.68 -7.76 9.28
CA ASN A 16 14.71 -6.73 9.06
C ASN A 16 15.61 -7.20 7.91
N TYR A 17 15.20 -6.93 6.66
CA TYR A 17 15.98 -7.31 5.50
C TYR A 17 17.24 -6.45 5.35
N THR A 18 18.33 -7.14 5.04
CA THR A 18 19.57 -6.52 4.61
C THR A 18 19.54 -6.24 3.11
N ARG A 19 20.47 -5.42 2.65
CA ARG A 19 20.68 -5.14 1.23
C ARG A 19 20.89 -6.43 0.43
N GLU A 20 21.70 -7.33 0.95
CA GLU A 20 22.04 -8.60 0.34
C GLU A 20 20.84 -9.54 0.24
N GLU A 21 19.99 -9.57 1.25
CA GLU A 21 18.75 -10.35 1.24
C GLU A 21 17.75 -9.81 0.21
N VAL A 22 17.62 -8.49 0.05
CA VAL A 22 16.75 -7.92 -0.99
C VAL A 22 17.26 -8.27 -2.39
N LEU A 23 18.57 -8.23 -2.62
CA LEU A 23 19.16 -8.67 -3.89
C LEU A 23 18.91 -10.14 -4.17
N GLN A 24 19.07 -10.99 -3.16
CA GLN A 24 18.83 -12.43 -3.29
C GLN A 24 17.36 -12.74 -3.55
N MET A 25 16.43 -12.09 -2.81
CA MET A 25 14.98 -12.25 -3.05
C MET A 25 14.59 -11.85 -4.48
N ALA A 26 15.17 -10.76 -4.99
CA ALA A 26 14.89 -10.32 -6.36
C ALA A 26 15.38 -11.32 -7.42
N GLU A 27 16.51 -11.99 -7.17
CA GLU A 27 17.06 -13.04 -8.03
C GLU A 27 16.23 -14.33 -7.93
N ASP A 28 15.93 -14.79 -6.72
CA ASP A 28 15.17 -16.03 -6.46
C ASP A 28 13.75 -15.96 -7.05
N GLU A 29 13.15 -14.77 -7.05
CA GLU A 29 11.81 -14.52 -7.57
C GLU A 29 11.76 -14.16 -9.07
N ASP A 30 12.88 -14.16 -9.77
CA ASP A 30 12.99 -13.80 -11.20
C ASP A 30 12.39 -12.40 -11.49
N VAL A 31 12.74 -11.42 -10.65
CA VAL A 31 12.28 -10.05 -10.79
C VAL A 31 12.99 -9.35 -11.93
N GLU A 32 12.24 -8.81 -12.89
CA GLU A 32 12.80 -8.01 -13.99
C GLU A 32 12.68 -6.50 -13.78
N PHE A 33 11.64 -6.05 -13.07
CA PHE A 33 11.38 -4.64 -12.80
C PHE A 33 11.12 -4.39 -11.32
N ILE A 34 11.63 -3.26 -10.82
CA ILE A 34 11.35 -2.78 -9.47
C ILE A 34 10.69 -1.40 -9.56
N ARG A 35 9.66 -1.22 -8.77
CA ARG A 35 9.01 0.07 -8.57
C ARG A 35 9.51 0.71 -7.29
N LEU A 36 10.22 1.82 -7.41
CA LEU A 36 10.55 2.69 -6.29
C LEU A 36 9.36 3.63 -6.09
N GLN A 37 8.66 3.48 -4.98
CA GLN A 37 7.41 4.17 -4.70
C GLN A 37 7.56 5.12 -3.52
N PHE A 38 6.90 6.26 -3.56
CA PHE A 38 6.80 7.22 -2.46
C PHE A 38 5.47 7.97 -2.54
N THR A 39 5.08 8.64 -1.46
CA THR A 39 3.82 9.36 -1.38
C THR A 39 4.08 10.86 -1.35
N ASP A 40 3.35 11.64 -2.17
CA ASP A 40 3.40 13.10 -2.12
C ASP A 40 2.58 13.64 -0.93
N MET A 41 2.62 14.98 -0.71
CA MET A 41 1.93 15.62 0.42
C MET A 41 0.40 15.46 0.42
N PHE A 42 -0.19 15.10 -0.71
CA PHE A 42 -1.64 14.91 -0.85
C PHE A 42 -2.05 13.43 -0.80
N GLY A 43 -1.13 12.53 -0.42
CA GLY A 43 -1.42 11.11 -0.34
C GLY A 43 -1.47 10.41 -1.71
N THR A 44 -0.92 11.04 -2.76
CA THR A 44 -0.82 10.40 -4.07
C THR A 44 0.44 9.56 -4.15
N LEU A 45 0.29 8.28 -4.46
CA LEU A 45 1.42 7.38 -4.67
C LEU A 45 2.12 7.71 -5.99
N LYS A 46 3.41 7.98 -5.92
CA LYS A 46 4.31 8.21 -7.05
C LYS A 46 5.22 7.01 -7.23
N ASN A 47 5.76 6.85 -8.44
CA ASN A 47 6.62 5.72 -8.72
C ASN A 47 7.59 6.01 -9.89
N ILE A 48 8.81 5.47 -9.77
CA ILE A 48 9.74 5.28 -10.88
C ILE A 48 10.01 3.78 -11.03
N ALA A 49 9.99 3.28 -12.25
CA ALA A 49 10.30 1.88 -12.54
C ALA A 49 11.76 1.76 -13.01
N ILE A 50 12.47 0.81 -12.44
CA ILE A 50 13.85 0.47 -12.81
C ILE A 50 13.92 -1.01 -13.20
N THR A 51 14.92 -1.41 -13.96
CA THR A 51 15.21 -2.83 -14.21
C THR A 51 15.90 -3.45 -13.00
N ALA A 52 15.81 -4.78 -12.84
CA ALA A 52 16.49 -5.48 -11.74
C ALA A 52 18.00 -5.25 -11.72
N ARG A 53 18.64 -4.98 -12.88
CA ARG A 53 20.07 -4.67 -12.97
C ARG A 53 20.46 -3.39 -12.25
N GLU A 54 19.51 -2.45 -12.10
CA GLU A 54 19.71 -1.19 -11.41
C GLU A 54 19.40 -1.26 -9.92
N LEU A 55 18.88 -2.41 -9.44
CA LEU A 55 18.54 -2.58 -8.04
C LEU A 55 19.71 -2.31 -7.08
N PRO A 56 20.95 -2.79 -7.33
CA PRO A 56 22.07 -2.48 -6.44
C PRO A 56 22.27 -0.98 -6.23
N ARG A 57 22.21 -0.21 -7.32
CA ARG A 57 22.32 1.24 -7.30
C ARG A 57 21.19 1.92 -6.54
N ALA A 58 19.97 1.39 -6.68
CA ALA A 58 18.82 1.89 -5.92
C ALA A 58 18.97 1.66 -4.42
N LEU A 59 19.44 0.47 -4.01
CA LEU A 59 19.70 0.14 -2.60
C LEU A 59 20.88 0.95 -2.01
N ASP A 60 21.76 1.46 -2.86
CA ASP A 60 22.85 2.38 -2.46
C ASP A 60 22.37 3.85 -2.40
N ASN A 61 21.05 4.12 -2.51
CA ASN A 61 20.41 5.44 -2.44
C ASN A 61 20.83 6.42 -3.55
N GLU A 62 21.18 5.92 -4.72
CA GLU A 62 21.69 6.72 -5.83
C GLU A 62 20.61 7.13 -6.85
N TYR A 63 19.35 6.78 -6.61
CA TYR A 63 18.26 7.17 -7.49
C TYR A 63 17.71 8.53 -7.16
N VAL A 64 17.66 9.39 -8.20
CA VAL A 64 17.25 10.79 -8.12
C VAL A 64 15.96 11.00 -8.88
N VAL A 65 15.07 11.82 -8.32
CA VAL A 65 13.85 12.30 -8.95
C VAL A 65 13.82 13.83 -8.91
N ASP A 66 13.31 14.44 -9.98
CA ASP A 66 13.08 15.89 -10.02
C ASP A 66 11.78 16.23 -9.26
N SER A 67 11.94 16.87 -8.12
CA SER A 67 10.84 17.30 -7.27
C SER A 67 10.04 18.48 -7.80
N SER A 68 10.49 19.17 -8.83
CA SER A 68 9.82 20.37 -9.39
C SER A 68 8.37 20.10 -9.81
N TYR A 69 8.08 18.85 -10.16
CA TYR A 69 6.76 18.41 -10.61
C TYR A 69 5.99 17.60 -9.56
N ILE A 70 6.51 17.51 -8.31
CA ILE A 70 5.88 16.76 -7.23
C ILE A 70 5.11 17.71 -6.35
N ALA A 71 3.81 17.49 -6.24
CA ALA A 71 2.91 18.33 -5.46
C ALA A 71 3.34 18.41 -3.99
N GLY A 72 3.41 19.65 -3.47
CA GLY A 72 3.82 19.93 -2.09
C GLY A 72 5.33 19.93 -1.84
N ILE A 73 6.15 19.44 -2.79
CA ILE A 73 7.62 19.46 -2.71
C ILE A 73 8.20 20.52 -3.65
N ALA A 74 7.49 20.81 -4.74
CA ALA A 74 7.89 21.84 -5.71
C ALA A 74 8.26 23.17 -5.02
N GLY A 75 9.35 23.79 -5.49
CA GLY A 75 9.87 25.05 -4.95
C GLY A 75 11.02 24.91 -3.95
N GLU A 76 11.54 23.71 -3.73
CA GLU A 76 12.84 23.51 -3.09
C GLU A 76 13.94 24.16 -3.93
N LYS A 77 14.99 24.65 -3.27
CA LYS A 77 16.12 25.31 -3.95
C LYS A 77 16.90 24.35 -4.87
N GLU A 78 16.99 23.11 -4.42
CA GLU A 78 17.59 22.01 -5.17
C GLU A 78 16.48 21.03 -5.51
N PRO A 79 16.12 20.87 -6.80
CA PRO A 79 15.01 20.01 -7.19
C PRO A 79 15.34 18.52 -7.12
N ASP A 80 16.62 18.17 -7.12
CA ASP A 80 17.04 16.77 -7.09
C ASP A 80 16.84 16.16 -5.71
N MET A 81 15.94 15.18 -5.65
CA MET A 81 15.63 14.41 -4.43
C MET A 81 16.07 12.96 -4.60
N TYR A 82 16.67 12.41 -3.56
CA TYR A 82 17.17 11.04 -3.52
C TYR A 82 16.15 10.11 -2.89
N LEU A 83 15.92 8.98 -3.54
CA LEU A 83 15.04 7.93 -3.04
C LEU A 83 15.87 6.95 -2.20
N HIS A 84 15.48 6.78 -0.95
CA HIS A 84 16.07 5.82 -0.01
C HIS A 84 15.08 4.67 0.21
N PRO A 85 15.27 3.52 -0.46
CA PRO A 85 14.39 2.37 -0.31
C PRO A 85 14.40 1.80 1.10
N ASP A 86 13.22 1.57 1.64
CA ASP A 86 13.04 0.81 2.86
C ASP A 86 13.01 -0.68 2.51
N TYR A 87 14.04 -1.42 2.88
CA TYR A 87 14.25 -2.81 2.50
C TYR A 87 13.13 -3.73 3.01
N ASN A 88 12.55 -3.40 4.16
CA ASN A 88 11.46 -4.17 4.75
C ASN A 88 10.16 -4.10 3.95
N THR A 89 10.07 -3.17 3.01
CA THR A 89 8.90 -3.00 2.14
C THR A 89 9.04 -3.70 0.79
N PHE A 90 10.12 -4.46 0.58
CA PHE A 90 10.27 -5.25 -0.64
C PHE A 90 9.14 -6.29 -0.74
N THR A 91 8.40 -6.25 -1.85
CA THR A 91 7.34 -7.23 -2.11
C THR A 91 7.11 -7.39 -3.61
N ILE A 92 6.69 -8.60 -4.01
CA ILE A 92 6.27 -8.89 -5.38
C ILE A 92 4.85 -8.38 -5.59
N LEU A 93 4.56 -7.82 -6.77
CA LEU A 93 3.22 -7.40 -7.14
C LEU A 93 2.45 -8.58 -7.77
N PRO A 94 1.49 -9.21 -7.07
CA PRO A 94 0.88 -10.48 -7.48
C PRO A 94 0.04 -10.37 -8.76
N TRP A 95 -0.50 -9.20 -9.07
CA TRP A 95 -1.30 -8.95 -10.29
C TRP A 95 -0.45 -8.74 -11.56
N ARG A 96 0.87 -8.92 -11.49
CA ARG A 96 1.76 -8.82 -12.65
C ARG A 96 2.05 -10.19 -13.24
N PRO A 97 2.51 -10.25 -14.51
CA PRO A 97 2.83 -11.55 -15.14
C PRO A 97 3.76 -12.39 -14.27
N GLN A 98 3.54 -13.71 -14.30
CA GLN A 98 4.41 -14.66 -13.60
C GLN A 98 5.81 -14.74 -14.21
N GLN A 99 5.94 -14.43 -15.50
CA GLN A 99 7.23 -14.26 -16.16
C GLN A 99 7.61 -12.80 -16.20
N GLY A 100 8.83 -12.47 -15.75
CA GLY A 100 9.29 -11.09 -15.62
C GLY A 100 8.55 -10.37 -14.50
N LYS A 101 8.60 -10.93 -13.29
CA LYS A 101 7.93 -10.39 -12.12
C LYS A 101 8.31 -8.94 -11.84
N VAL A 102 7.40 -8.22 -11.22
CA VAL A 102 7.59 -6.85 -10.79
C VAL A 102 7.56 -6.79 -9.27
N ALA A 103 8.64 -6.30 -8.66
CA ALA A 103 8.67 -5.98 -7.24
C ALA A 103 8.44 -4.47 -6.99
N ARG A 104 8.23 -4.11 -5.75
CA ARG A 104 8.26 -2.73 -5.29
C ARG A 104 9.10 -2.56 -4.03
N LEU A 105 9.57 -1.34 -3.82
CA LEU A 105 10.13 -0.84 -2.58
C LEU A 105 9.51 0.53 -2.28
N LEU A 106 9.07 0.76 -1.07
CA LEU A 106 8.70 2.09 -0.61
C LEU A 106 9.95 2.86 -0.24
N CYS A 107 9.97 4.16 -0.57
CA CYS A 107 11.14 4.99 -0.40
C CYS A 107 10.84 6.18 0.50
N ASP A 108 11.78 6.48 1.38
CA ASP A 108 11.89 7.78 2.00
C ASP A 108 12.58 8.76 1.04
N ILE A 109 12.32 10.05 1.19
CA ILE A 109 12.86 11.08 0.31
C ILE A 109 13.90 11.90 1.07
N TYR A 110 15.06 12.09 0.45
CA TYR A 110 16.19 12.84 1.00
C TYR A 110 16.65 13.95 0.05
N ARG A 111 17.26 14.98 0.60
CA ARG A 111 17.94 16.03 -0.15
C ARG A 111 19.35 15.58 -0.58
N SER A 112 19.95 16.34 -1.48
CA SER A 112 21.33 16.12 -1.96
C SER A 112 22.39 16.19 -0.87
N ASP A 113 22.12 16.89 0.23
CA ASP A 113 23.01 16.98 1.39
C ASP A 113 22.87 15.79 2.38
N GLY A 114 22.04 14.81 2.05
CA GLY A 114 21.78 13.63 2.86
C GLY A 114 20.80 13.86 4.02
N THR A 115 20.14 15.01 4.08
CA THR A 115 19.07 15.24 5.08
C THR A 115 17.72 14.73 4.59
N PRO A 116 16.88 14.17 5.45
CA PRO A 116 15.54 13.75 5.06
C PRO A 116 14.69 14.95 4.65
N LEU A 117 13.76 14.73 3.72
CA LEU A 117 12.80 15.74 3.32
C LEU A 117 11.70 15.88 4.39
N GLU A 118 11.74 16.96 5.16
CA GLU A 118 10.84 17.22 6.29
C GLU A 118 9.36 17.31 5.89
N LYS A 119 9.07 17.59 4.62
CA LYS A 119 7.70 17.65 4.08
C LYS A 119 7.16 16.29 3.65
N SER A 120 7.99 15.23 3.65
CA SER A 120 7.53 13.88 3.31
C SER A 120 6.54 13.38 4.36
N PRO A 121 5.31 12.96 3.98
CA PRO A 121 4.33 12.44 4.94
C PRO A 121 4.86 11.24 5.73
N ARG A 122 5.57 10.33 5.06
CA ARG A 122 6.16 9.15 5.69
C ARG A 122 7.22 9.54 6.74
N TYR A 123 8.06 10.55 6.43
CA TYR A 123 9.04 11.08 7.39
C TYR A 123 8.35 11.74 8.59
N ILE A 124 7.32 12.56 8.36
CA ILE A 124 6.55 13.21 9.44
C ILE A 124 5.98 12.15 10.38
N LEU A 125 5.35 11.10 9.84
CA LEU A 125 4.77 10.03 10.65
C LEU A 125 5.85 9.31 11.46
N LYS A 126 6.99 8.93 10.85
CA LYS A 126 8.14 8.34 11.56
C LYS A 126 8.59 9.20 12.74
N GLN A 127 8.70 10.51 12.54
CA GLN A 127 9.10 11.44 13.62
C GLN A 127 8.08 11.47 14.77
N VAL A 128 6.78 11.47 14.46
CA VAL A 128 5.72 11.46 15.47
C VAL A 128 5.73 10.14 16.26
N VAL A 129 5.87 9.02 15.57
CA VAL A 129 5.98 7.69 16.21
C VAL A 129 7.21 7.62 17.12
N GLU A 130 8.36 8.13 16.67
CA GLU A 130 9.57 8.21 17.50
C GLU A 130 9.40 9.12 18.73
N MET A 131 8.69 10.24 18.58
CA MET A 131 8.39 11.13 19.71
C MET A 131 7.49 10.44 20.73
N ALA A 132 6.46 9.73 20.29
CA ALA A 132 5.58 8.97 21.17
C ALA A 132 6.35 7.85 21.89
N ALA A 133 7.23 7.14 21.19
CA ALA A 133 8.05 6.10 21.78
C ALA A 133 9.00 6.62 22.88
N LYS A 134 9.57 7.81 22.72
CA LYS A 134 10.38 8.47 23.76
C LYS A 134 9.60 8.76 25.03
N GLU A 135 8.30 8.99 24.92
CA GLU A 135 7.38 9.20 26.06
C GLU A 135 6.78 7.87 26.57
N GLY A 136 7.21 6.72 26.00
CA GLY A 136 6.76 5.38 26.42
C GLY A 136 5.44 4.91 25.78
N TYR A 137 5.00 5.55 24.72
CA TYR A 137 3.79 5.16 23.98
C TYR A 137 4.12 4.38 22.71
N VAL A 138 3.30 3.37 22.41
CA VAL A 138 3.28 2.66 21.13
C VAL A 138 1.98 3.04 20.43
N CYS A 139 2.07 3.37 19.15
CA CYS A 139 0.91 3.68 18.31
C CYS A 139 0.64 2.51 17.38
N GLU A 140 -0.47 1.84 17.58
CA GLU A 140 -1.00 0.79 16.70
C GLU A 140 -2.29 1.29 16.07
N VAL A 141 -2.53 0.91 14.83
CA VAL A 141 -3.66 1.38 14.01
C VAL A 141 -4.36 0.18 13.39
N ASP A 142 -5.68 0.23 13.40
CA ASP A 142 -6.59 -0.76 12.86
C ASP A 142 -7.54 -0.04 11.89
N PRO A 143 -7.24 0.04 10.59
CA PRO A 143 -8.09 0.73 9.63
C PRO A 143 -9.18 -0.18 9.08
N GLU A 144 -10.42 0.30 9.13
CA GLU A 144 -11.54 -0.26 8.39
C GLU A 144 -11.57 0.38 6.99
N CYS A 145 -11.24 -0.39 5.95
CA CYS A 145 -11.09 0.12 4.60
C CYS A 145 -12.35 -0.09 3.76
N GLU A 146 -13.24 0.91 3.76
CA GLU A 146 -14.46 0.89 2.96
C GLU A 146 -14.23 1.45 1.54
N PHE A 147 -14.90 0.86 0.54
CA PHE A 147 -14.82 1.30 -0.84
C PHE A 147 -16.08 0.93 -1.62
N PHE A 148 -16.29 1.62 -2.75
CA PHE A 148 -17.41 1.36 -3.65
C PHE A 148 -16.92 0.81 -4.98
N LEU A 149 -17.70 -0.12 -5.52
CA LEU A 149 -17.47 -0.70 -6.83
C LEU A 149 -18.54 -0.18 -7.80
N PHE A 150 -18.13 0.60 -8.82
CA PHE A 150 -19.04 1.19 -9.82
C PHE A 150 -18.75 0.64 -11.23
N HIS A 151 -19.76 0.60 -12.07
CA HIS A 151 -19.56 0.35 -13.48
C HIS A 151 -18.82 1.50 -14.16
N THR A 152 -18.09 1.17 -15.22
CA THR A 152 -17.63 2.16 -16.21
C THR A 152 -18.64 2.24 -17.36
N ASP A 153 -18.59 3.35 -18.11
CA ASP A 153 -19.30 3.45 -19.39
C ASP A 153 -18.55 2.71 -20.51
N ASP A 154 -19.12 2.71 -21.72
CA ASP A 154 -18.56 2.05 -22.91
C ASP A 154 -17.17 2.61 -23.32
N ASN A 155 -16.77 3.76 -22.80
CA ASN A 155 -15.47 4.39 -23.03
C ASN A 155 -14.48 4.12 -21.87
N GLY A 156 -14.88 3.34 -20.87
CA GLY A 156 -14.09 3.07 -19.69
C GLY A 156 -14.06 4.22 -18.66
N VAL A 157 -15.00 5.17 -18.77
CA VAL A 157 -15.11 6.28 -17.81
C VAL A 157 -15.92 5.83 -16.59
N PRO A 158 -15.43 6.05 -15.36
CA PRO A 158 -16.17 5.70 -14.14
C PRO A 158 -17.53 6.38 -14.08
N THR A 159 -18.54 5.61 -13.66
CA THR A 159 -19.90 6.11 -13.41
C THR A 159 -20.23 6.04 -11.92
N THR A 160 -21.42 6.45 -11.54
CA THR A 160 -21.99 6.23 -10.20
C THR A 160 -23.05 5.11 -10.18
N LEU A 161 -23.07 4.29 -11.24
CA LEU A 161 -23.99 3.17 -11.33
C LEU A 161 -23.40 1.98 -10.56
N THR A 162 -24.15 1.46 -9.61
CA THR A 162 -23.83 0.24 -8.89
C THR A 162 -24.34 -0.98 -9.65
N HIS A 163 -23.62 -2.09 -9.58
CA HIS A 163 -23.99 -3.33 -10.27
C HIS A 163 -24.98 -4.20 -9.45
N GLU A 164 -25.22 -3.84 -8.18
CA GLU A 164 -26.10 -4.56 -7.28
C GLU A 164 -26.71 -3.61 -6.23
N LYS A 165 -27.59 -4.14 -5.37
CA LYS A 165 -28.27 -3.44 -4.28
C LYS A 165 -28.29 -4.26 -2.99
N ALA A 166 -27.23 -5.02 -2.76
CA ALA A 166 -27.05 -5.74 -1.51
C ALA A 166 -26.88 -4.77 -0.33
N GLY A 167 -27.06 -5.28 0.86
CA GLY A 167 -26.89 -4.56 2.13
C GLY A 167 -25.87 -5.24 3.03
N TYR A 168 -25.84 -4.81 4.27
CA TYR A 168 -24.86 -5.25 5.26
C TYR A 168 -24.87 -6.76 5.44
N LEU A 169 -23.69 -7.38 5.25
CA LEU A 169 -23.44 -8.83 5.36
C LEU A 169 -24.25 -9.72 4.40
N ASP A 170 -24.83 -9.14 3.35
CA ASP A 170 -25.45 -9.93 2.29
C ASP A 170 -24.40 -10.78 1.56
N ILE A 171 -24.86 -11.93 1.05
CA ILE A 171 -24.03 -12.89 0.31
C ILE A 171 -24.54 -13.06 -1.12
N SER A 172 -23.80 -13.77 -1.96
CA SER A 172 -24.25 -14.19 -3.29
C SER A 172 -25.63 -14.92 -3.21
N PRO A 173 -26.61 -14.64 -4.08
CA PRO A 173 -26.49 -13.88 -5.32
C PRO A 173 -26.80 -12.36 -5.19
N LEU A 174 -26.98 -11.82 -3.99
CA LEU A 174 -27.24 -10.40 -3.79
C LEU A 174 -25.94 -9.60 -3.90
N ASP A 175 -24.89 -10.03 -3.20
CA ASP A 175 -23.55 -9.47 -3.31
C ASP A 175 -22.86 -10.01 -4.58
N LEU A 176 -22.74 -9.17 -5.58
CA LEU A 176 -22.03 -9.49 -6.82
C LEU A 176 -20.53 -9.10 -6.77
N GLY A 177 -20.10 -8.40 -5.74
CA GLY A 177 -18.70 -7.99 -5.53
C GLY A 177 -17.85 -8.98 -4.73
N GLU A 178 -18.43 -10.09 -4.23
CA GLU A 178 -17.75 -11.07 -3.40
C GLU A 178 -16.45 -11.61 -4.02
N ASN A 179 -16.47 -11.97 -5.30
CA ASN A 179 -15.28 -12.47 -5.98
C ASN A 179 -14.19 -11.39 -6.13
N ALA A 180 -14.58 -10.14 -6.40
CA ALA A 180 -13.63 -9.03 -6.49
C ALA A 180 -12.94 -8.79 -5.14
N ARG A 181 -13.71 -8.75 -4.04
CA ARG A 181 -13.15 -8.64 -2.69
C ARG A 181 -12.20 -9.80 -2.37
N ARG A 182 -12.62 -11.05 -2.69
CA ARG A 182 -11.78 -12.22 -2.49
C ARG A 182 -10.43 -12.10 -3.21
N ASP A 183 -10.43 -11.67 -4.47
CA ASP A 183 -9.18 -11.49 -5.23
C ASP A 183 -8.31 -10.37 -4.64
N MET A 184 -8.94 -9.29 -4.13
CA MET A 184 -8.24 -8.23 -3.42
C MET A 184 -7.57 -8.74 -2.14
N VAL A 185 -8.31 -9.50 -1.33
CA VAL A 185 -7.80 -10.12 -0.09
C VAL A 185 -6.60 -11.02 -0.40
N LEU A 186 -6.74 -11.96 -1.35
CA LEU A 186 -5.66 -12.87 -1.71
C LEU A 186 -4.41 -12.12 -2.20
N ASN A 187 -4.57 -11.09 -3.03
CA ASN A 187 -3.44 -10.26 -3.47
C ASN A 187 -2.76 -9.52 -2.30
N LEU A 188 -3.51 -9.05 -1.32
CA LEU A 188 -2.96 -8.38 -0.14
C LEU A 188 -2.24 -9.37 0.77
N GLU A 189 -2.79 -10.57 0.98
CA GLU A 189 -2.15 -11.64 1.75
C GLU A 189 -0.86 -12.13 1.05
N ASP A 190 -0.85 -12.26 -0.28
CA ASP A 190 0.36 -12.58 -1.06
C ASP A 190 1.45 -11.50 -0.92
N MET A 191 1.06 -10.27 -0.62
CA MET A 191 1.99 -9.18 -0.32
C MET A 191 2.42 -9.11 1.14
N GLY A 192 1.96 -10.04 1.99
CA GLY A 192 2.34 -10.15 3.40
C GLY A 192 1.48 -9.35 4.37
N TYR A 193 0.34 -8.81 3.93
CA TYR A 193 -0.61 -8.13 4.84
C TYR A 193 -1.55 -9.12 5.50
N GLU A 194 -1.83 -8.91 6.79
CA GLU A 194 -2.78 -9.73 7.53
C GLU A 194 -4.19 -9.12 7.45
N ILE A 195 -5.11 -9.86 6.84
CA ILE A 195 -6.52 -9.48 6.73
C ILE A 195 -7.30 -10.10 7.89
N GLU A 196 -8.17 -9.31 8.53
CA GLU A 196 -9.05 -9.78 9.58
C GLU A 196 -10.39 -10.24 9.03
N SER A 197 -11.03 -9.39 8.21
CA SER A 197 -12.33 -9.71 7.62
C SER A 197 -12.53 -9.02 6.27
N SER A 198 -13.55 -9.48 5.52
CA SER A 198 -14.08 -8.76 4.36
C SER A 198 -15.56 -9.06 4.18
N HIS A 199 -16.37 -8.04 3.93
CA HIS A 199 -17.82 -8.18 3.79
C HIS A 199 -18.43 -7.09 2.90
N HIS A 200 -19.72 -7.27 2.57
CA HIS A 200 -20.55 -6.24 1.97
C HIS A 200 -21.02 -5.26 3.04
N GLU A 201 -20.92 -3.96 2.76
CA GLU A 201 -21.35 -2.90 3.65
C GLU A 201 -22.81 -2.47 3.43
N THR A 202 -23.26 -1.43 4.17
CA THR A 202 -24.67 -1.04 4.23
C THR A 202 -25.23 -0.44 2.95
N ALA A 203 -24.40 0.25 2.19
CA ALA A 203 -24.84 0.89 0.94
C ALA A 203 -24.66 -0.03 -0.28
N PRO A 204 -25.48 0.11 -1.34
CA PRO A 204 -25.31 -0.64 -2.58
C PRO A 204 -23.88 -0.53 -3.13
N ALA A 205 -23.28 -1.68 -3.43
CA ALA A 205 -21.91 -1.82 -3.92
C ALA A 205 -20.82 -1.24 -2.99
N GLN A 206 -21.10 -1.07 -1.73
CA GLN A 206 -20.13 -0.73 -0.69
C GLN A 206 -19.56 -2.01 -0.09
N HIS A 207 -18.24 -2.08 -0.02
CA HIS A 207 -17.49 -3.22 0.46
C HIS A 207 -16.48 -2.77 1.49
N GLU A 208 -16.08 -3.68 2.38
CA GLU A 208 -15.10 -3.45 3.42
C GLU A 208 -14.07 -4.58 3.46
N ILE A 209 -12.83 -4.20 3.72
CA ILE A 209 -11.74 -5.12 4.01
C ILE A 209 -10.98 -4.57 5.22
N ASP A 210 -10.96 -5.37 6.29
CA ASP A 210 -10.35 -5.03 7.56
C ASP A 210 -9.00 -5.68 7.70
N PHE A 211 -8.05 -4.91 8.22
CA PHE A 211 -6.70 -5.39 8.50
C PHE A 211 -6.56 -5.67 9.98
N LYS A 212 -5.67 -6.59 10.35
CA LYS A 212 -5.22 -6.67 11.74
C LYS A 212 -4.37 -5.44 12.07
N PHE A 213 -4.50 -4.96 13.31
CA PHE A 213 -3.73 -3.82 13.78
C PHE A 213 -2.23 -4.03 13.61
N SER A 214 -1.53 -2.96 13.28
CA SER A 214 -0.08 -2.93 13.16
C SER A 214 0.46 -1.56 13.56
N GLY A 215 1.78 -1.41 13.61
CA GLY A 215 2.42 -0.13 13.87
C GLY A 215 2.01 0.95 12.88
N ALA A 216 1.91 2.19 13.33
CA ALA A 216 1.35 3.28 12.53
C ALA A 216 2.05 3.49 11.17
N ASN A 217 3.37 3.29 11.08
CA ASN A 217 4.11 3.44 9.82
C ASN A 217 3.77 2.30 8.84
N GLU A 218 3.77 1.06 9.34
CA GLU A 218 3.44 -0.14 8.56
C GLU A 218 2.01 -0.04 8.04
N MET A 219 1.08 0.41 8.91
CA MET A 219 -0.31 0.53 8.53
C MET A 219 -0.56 1.66 7.54
N ALA A 220 0.16 2.79 7.63
CA ALA A 220 0.09 3.83 6.61
C ALA A 220 0.57 3.33 5.24
N ASP A 221 1.66 2.56 5.20
CA ASP A 221 2.17 1.89 3.99
C ASP A 221 1.17 0.84 3.47
N CYS A 222 0.50 0.11 4.38
CA CYS A 222 -0.56 -0.85 4.07
C CYS A 222 -1.75 -0.19 3.37
N VAL A 223 -2.31 0.90 3.93
CA VAL A 223 -3.45 1.62 3.35
C VAL A 223 -3.11 2.16 1.94
N MET A 224 -1.88 2.67 1.75
CA MET A 224 -1.43 3.10 0.42
C MET A 224 -1.34 1.93 -0.57
N THR A 225 -0.94 0.76 -0.11
CA THR A 225 -0.90 -0.47 -0.90
C THR A 225 -2.30 -0.99 -1.21
N PHE A 226 -3.18 -0.99 -0.21
CA PHE A 226 -4.60 -1.34 -0.38
C PHE A 226 -5.26 -0.53 -1.50
N LYS A 227 -5.10 0.80 -1.50
CA LYS A 227 -5.64 1.67 -2.57
C LYS A 227 -5.14 1.23 -3.95
N MET A 228 -3.89 0.82 -4.07
CA MET A 228 -3.32 0.31 -5.32
C MET A 228 -3.89 -1.08 -5.68
N ALA A 229 -3.97 -2.00 -4.72
CA ALA A 229 -4.46 -3.36 -4.92
C ALA A 229 -5.93 -3.37 -5.38
N VAL A 230 -6.78 -2.56 -4.73
CA VAL A 230 -8.20 -2.42 -5.09
C VAL A 230 -8.35 -1.94 -6.53
N VAL A 231 -7.59 -0.91 -6.95
CA VAL A 231 -7.63 -0.43 -8.33
C VAL A 231 -7.18 -1.52 -9.31
N TYR A 232 -6.08 -2.21 -9.04
CA TYR A 232 -5.57 -3.24 -9.97
C TYR A 232 -6.48 -4.47 -10.04
N SER A 233 -7.02 -4.93 -8.93
CA SER A 233 -7.94 -6.08 -8.92
C SER A 233 -9.27 -5.75 -9.61
N SER A 234 -9.72 -4.50 -9.55
CA SER A 234 -10.93 -4.06 -10.24
C SER A 234 -10.74 -3.83 -11.76
N ILE A 235 -9.50 -3.58 -12.21
CA ILE A 235 -9.16 -3.38 -13.64
C ILE A 235 -8.92 -4.71 -14.37
N THR A 236 -8.54 -5.77 -13.68
CA THR A 236 -8.32 -7.07 -14.29
C THR A 236 -9.69 -7.63 -14.70
N PRO A 237 -9.92 -7.99 -15.98
CA PRO A 237 -11.19 -8.57 -16.39
C PRO A 237 -11.41 -9.85 -15.60
N LEU A 238 -12.29 -9.80 -14.63
CA LEU A 238 -12.83 -11.01 -14.01
C LEU A 238 -13.44 -11.82 -15.16
N GLN A 239 -13.16 -13.11 -15.26
CA GLN A 239 -13.63 -14.00 -16.32
C GLN A 239 -15.15 -14.05 -16.51
N ASN A 240 -15.90 -13.21 -15.79
CA ASN A 240 -17.35 -13.14 -15.74
C ASN A 240 -17.94 -11.78 -16.18
N GLY A 241 -17.23 -10.96 -16.97
CA GLY A 241 -17.84 -9.82 -17.67
C GLY A 241 -18.25 -8.65 -16.77
N MET A 242 -17.61 -8.45 -15.63
CA MET A 242 -17.76 -7.23 -14.83
C MET A 242 -16.80 -6.16 -15.33
N ASP A 243 -17.35 -5.07 -15.83
CA ASP A 243 -16.60 -3.91 -16.25
C ASP A 243 -16.10 -3.11 -15.05
N PHE A 244 -14.98 -2.47 -15.25
CA PHE A 244 -14.17 -1.62 -14.36
C PHE A 244 -14.88 -0.94 -13.19
N MET A 245 -14.16 -0.88 -12.05
CA MET A 245 -14.64 -0.29 -10.82
C MET A 245 -13.61 0.67 -10.24
N GLN A 246 -14.04 1.85 -9.81
CA GLN A 246 -13.16 2.83 -9.16
C GLN A 246 -13.47 2.89 -7.66
N PRO A 247 -12.49 2.65 -6.78
CA PRO A 247 -12.70 2.78 -5.35
C PRO A 247 -12.76 4.26 -4.94
N LEU A 248 -13.82 4.63 -4.26
CA LEU A 248 -13.85 5.84 -3.44
C LEU A 248 -13.60 5.40 -2.00
N CYS A 249 -12.37 5.52 -1.54
CA CYS A 249 -12.02 5.23 -0.15
C CYS A 249 -12.53 6.38 0.73
N GLN A 250 -13.48 6.12 1.61
CA GLN A 250 -13.80 6.98 2.73
C GLN A 250 -13.21 6.34 3.99
N SER A 251 -12.28 7.01 4.64
CA SER A 251 -11.82 6.61 5.97
C SER A 251 -12.87 7.06 6.99
N ARG A 252 -13.40 6.13 7.79
CA ARG A 252 -14.05 6.47 9.05
C ARG A 252 -13.00 6.84 10.11
N GLU A 253 -13.43 7.66 11.05
CA GLU A 253 -12.61 8.25 12.09
C GLU A 253 -11.81 7.21 12.89
N LEU A 254 -10.56 7.56 13.16
CA LEU A 254 -9.71 6.92 14.17
C LEU A 254 -10.45 6.89 15.52
N ARG A 255 -10.66 5.73 16.09
CA ARG A 255 -11.10 5.56 17.48
C ARG A 255 -9.91 5.51 18.44
#